data_f22068daa11d7fbf1b79410063135aad
#
_entry.id   f22068daa11d7fbf1b79410063135aad
#
_cell.length_a   1.000
_cell.length_b   1.000
_cell.length_c   1.000
_cell.angle_alpha   90.00
_cell.angle_beta   90.00
_cell.angle_gamma   90.00
#
_symmetry.space_group_name_H-M   'P 1'
#
loop_
_entity.id
_entity.type
_entity.pdbx_description
1 polymer ?
#
loop_
_entity_poly.entity_id
_entity_poly.type
_entity_poly.pdbx_seq_one_letter_code
_entity_poly.pdbx_strand_id
1 'polypeptide(L)'
;MKVAIIGLGAMGSIYAALFATSGFEVIAYDPWVKHINAKNEKGLLIENPNGSYIVKNIKASSIFEAHDDCNFYIIATKASGVESAARIISPFLGPNATVVTIQNGLGAEEKLAKFIGREHIVLGVADGFGASVKNPGYVHHNAMKLIRLGELTGEITERLQKLTSHWLKAGFNVQSYHDIQKLIWEKFICNVTFSAPCTVFEKTVGELMDDPSAWPIALGAMYEAYKIGIAKKIDFSFNDPVEYVSKFGANLRNARPSMFLDHLANKRSEIMFINGRVPNLGREVGVPTPFNATLTALILNRENQFVDTICLLYTSPSPRD
;
A
#
# COMPACT_ATOMS: atom_id res chain seq x y z
N MET A 1 5.15 3.51 -24.78
CA MET A 1 3.96 3.26 -23.90
C MET A 1 4.07 4.22 -22.74
N LYS A 2 2.96 4.85 -22.37
CA LYS A 2 2.86 5.83 -21.29
C LYS A 2 2.29 5.18 -20.02
N VAL A 3 2.90 5.48 -18.88
CA VAL A 3 2.52 4.98 -17.55
C VAL A 3 2.19 6.16 -16.64
N ALA A 4 1.01 6.18 -16.05
CA ALA A 4 0.62 7.16 -15.06
C ALA A 4 0.78 6.59 -13.63
N ILE A 5 1.56 7.27 -12.80
CA ILE A 5 1.74 6.95 -11.38
C ILE A 5 0.92 7.93 -10.55
N ILE A 6 -0.12 7.44 -9.89
CA ILE A 6 -0.96 8.26 -9.01
C ILE A 6 -0.52 8.07 -7.57
N GLY A 7 0.16 9.05 -7.04
CA GLY A 7 0.90 9.01 -5.77
C GLY A 7 2.40 8.83 -5.99
N LEU A 8 3.17 9.91 -5.89
CA LEU A 8 4.64 9.91 -6.02
C LEU A 8 5.32 9.90 -4.62
N GLY A 9 4.71 9.21 -3.66
CA GLY A 9 5.34 8.94 -2.37
C GLY A 9 6.50 7.96 -2.48
N ALA A 10 6.86 7.28 -1.37
CA ALA A 10 8.00 6.36 -1.35
C ALA A 10 7.89 5.26 -2.44
N MET A 11 6.80 4.51 -2.45
CA MET A 11 6.60 3.40 -3.39
C MET A 11 6.40 3.88 -4.82
N GLY A 12 5.55 4.89 -5.02
CA GLY A 12 5.29 5.47 -6.34
C GLY A 12 6.54 6.05 -6.98
N SER A 13 7.45 6.61 -6.20
CA SER A 13 8.76 7.08 -6.66
C SER A 13 9.62 5.95 -7.23
N ILE A 14 9.63 4.77 -6.57
CA ILE A 14 10.36 3.60 -7.07
C ILE A 14 9.71 3.08 -8.36
N TYR A 15 8.37 2.98 -8.39
CA TYR A 15 7.66 2.59 -9.62
C TYR A 15 7.99 3.54 -10.76
N ALA A 16 7.85 4.86 -10.55
CA ALA A 16 8.13 5.86 -11.56
C ALA A 16 9.59 5.80 -12.06
N ALA A 17 10.55 5.63 -11.14
CA ALA A 17 11.97 5.55 -11.48
C ALA A 17 12.29 4.34 -12.36
N LEU A 18 11.83 3.14 -11.98
CA LEU A 18 12.12 1.92 -12.71
C LEU A 18 11.46 1.91 -14.10
N PHE A 19 10.21 2.35 -14.22
CA PHE A 19 9.58 2.50 -15.53
C PHE A 19 10.30 3.53 -16.41
N ALA A 20 10.66 4.69 -15.85
CA ALA A 20 11.33 5.75 -16.62
C ALA A 20 12.73 5.34 -17.09
N THR A 21 13.53 4.69 -16.25
CA THR A 21 14.88 4.20 -16.61
C THR A 21 14.84 3.08 -17.65
N SER A 22 13.73 2.37 -17.77
CA SER A 22 13.51 1.30 -18.76
C SER A 22 12.88 1.79 -20.07
N GLY A 23 12.83 3.12 -20.27
CA GLY A 23 12.41 3.74 -21.54
C GLY A 23 10.88 3.90 -21.70
N PHE A 24 10.10 3.77 -20.62
CA PHE A 24 8.69 4.14 -20.64
C PHE A 24 8.53 5.66 -20.48
N GLU A 25 7.53 6.25 -21.11
CA GLU A 25 7.11 7.60 -20.80
C GLU A 25 6.32 7.58 -19.48
N VAL A 26 6.83 8.29 -18.47
CA VAL A 26 6.23 8.29 -17.14
C VAL A 26 5.71 9.67 -16.81
N ILE A 27 4.42 9.71 -16.45
CA ILE A 27 3.77 10.84 -15.83
C ILE A 27 3.43 10.46 -14.37
N ALA A 28 3.60 11.41 -13.46
CA ALA A 28 3.35 11.18 -12.05
C ALA A 28 2.57 12.34 -11.44
N TYR A 29 1.63 11.99 -10.57
CA TYR A 29 0.83 12.95 -9.81
C TYR A 29 0.98 12.70 -8.32
N ASP A 30 1.22 13.77 -7.56
CA ASP A 30 1.16 13.76 -6.10
C ASP A 30 0.85 15.15 -5.56
N PRO A 31 -0.12 15.33 -4.64
CA PRO A 31 -0.42 16.62 -4.04
C PRO A 31 0.72 17.20 -3.18
N TRP A 32 1.77 16.45 -2.92
CA TRP A 32 2.92 16.88 -2.14
C TRP A 32 3.84 17.80 -2.94
N VAL A 33 3.46 19.08 -3.06
CA VAL A 33 4.12 20.10 -3.88
C VAL A 33 5.64 20.15 -3.65
N LYS A 34 6.11 20.07 -2.39
CA LYS A 34 7.55 20.11 -2.09
C LYS A 34 8.33 18.96 -2.74
N HIS A 35 7.75 17.77 -2.77
CA HIS A 35 8.37 16.59 -3.39
C HIS A 35 8.39 16.71 -4.91
N ILE A 36 7.29 17.17 -5.51
CA ILE A 36 7.17 17.42 -6.96
C ILE A 36 8.17 18.48 -7.42
N ASN A 37 8.26 19.61 -6.72
CA ASN A 37 9.20 20.69 -7.08
C ASN A 37 10.65 20.19 -7.00
N ALA A 38 11.05 19.54 -5.90
CA ALA A 38 12.40 19.01 -5.76
C ALA A 38 12.76 18.00 -6.87
N LYS A 39 11.82 17.11 -7.23
CA LYS A 39 11.98 16.19 -8.35
C LYS A 39 12.10 16.94 -9.69
N ASN A 40 11.29 17.97 -9.95
CA ASN A 40 11.32 18.69 -11.22
C ASN A 40 12.60 19.53 -11.39
N GLU A 41 13.12 20.10 -10.31
CA GLU A 41 14.35 20.90 -10.32
C GLU A 41 15.61 20.04 -10.48
N LYS A 42 15.73 18.96 -9.70
CA LYS A 42 16.97 18.20 -9.55
C LYS A 42 16.90 16.78 -10.10
N GLY A 43 15.72 16.28 -10.43
CA GLY A 43 15.44 14.88 -10.68
C GLY A 43 15.11 14.14 -9.38
N LEU A 44 14.65 12.91 -9.53
CA LEU A 44 14.34 12.02 -8.42
C LEU A 44 15.60 11.21 -8.05
N LEU A 45 16.18 11.47 -6.88
CA LEU A 45 17.31 10.72 -6.36
C LEU A 45 16.80 9.42 -5.74
N ILE A 46 17.26 8.30 -6.28
CA ILE A 46 17.01 6.96 -5.73
C ILE A 46 18.32 6.42 -5.16
N GLU A 47 18.28 6.02 -3.90
CA GLU A 47 19.34 5.31 -3.23
C GLU A 47 18.90 3.87 -2.94
N ASN A 48 19.78 2.91 -3.15
CA ASN A 48 19.57 1.50 -2.82
C ASN A 48 20.89 0.89 -2.31
N PRO A 49 20.93 -0.37 -1.84
CA PRO A 49 22.16 -1.00 -1.36
C PRO A 49 23.33 -1.04 -2.36
N ASN A 50 23.06 -0.89 -3.65
CA ASN A 50 24.05 -0.93 -4.72
C ASN A 50 24.57 0.46 -5.12
N GLY A 51 24.04 1.54 -4.54
CA GLY A 51 24.43 2.92 -4.82
C GLY A 51 23.23 3.86 -5.02
N SER A 52 23.49 5.00 -5.64
CA SER A 52 22.48 6.01 -5.91
C SER A 52 22.49 6.48 -7.37
N TYR A 53 21.33 6.87 -7.88
CA TYR A 53 21.17 7.43 -9.23
C TYR A 53 20.03 8.44 -9.28
N ILE A 54 20.07 9.32 -10.29
CA ILE A 54 19.06 10.38 -10.45
C ILE A 54 18.25 10.11 -11.72
N VAL A 55 16.91 10.16 -11.58
CA VAL A 55 15.96 10.00 -12.68
C VAL A 55 15.34 11.35 -13.00
N LYS A 56 15.59 11.88 -14.21
CA LYS A 56 15.09 13.19 -14.67
C LYS A 56 13.86 13.08 -15.56
N ASN A 57 13.73 12.01 -16.33
CA ASN A 57 12.75 11.80 -17.40
C ASN A 57 11.36 11.34 -16.90
N ILE A 58 10.91 11.86 -15.75
CA ILE A 58 9.56 11.68 -15.23
C ILE A 58 8.87 13.05 -15.35
N LYS A 59 7.70 13.14 -15.96
CA LYS A 59 6.85 14.33 -15.91
C LYS A 59 6.02 14.29 -14.63
N ALA A 60 6.31 15.15 -13.67
CA ALA A 60 5.61 15.14 -12.38
C ALA A 60 4.87 16.46 -12.14
N SER A 61 3.62 16.37 -11.68
CA SER A 61 2.75 17.51 -11.38
C SER A 61 2.02 17.32 -10.04
N SER A 62 1.73 18.42 -9.36
CA SER A 62 0.85 18.43 -8.19
C SER A 62 -0.63 18.61 -8.56
N ILE A 63 -0.91 18.85 -9.83
CA ILE A 63 -2.25 18.92 -10.41
C ILE A 63 -2.33 17.79 -11.43
N PHE A 64 -3.39 16.97 -11.36
CA PHE A 64 -3.60 15.94 -12.35
C PHE A 64 -4.06 16.56 -13.67
N GLU A 65 -3.33 16.26 -14.73
CA GLU A 65 -3.66 16.67 -16.09
C GLU A 65 -4.10 15.45 -16.90
N ALA A 66 -5.07 15.65 -17.77
CA ALA A 66 -5.55 14.61 -18.67
C ALA A 66 -4.48 14.19 -19.68
N HIS A 67 -4.37 12.90 -19.91
CA HIS A 67 -3.48 12.34 -20.92
C HIS A 67 -4.24 11.26 -21.70
N ASP A 68 -4.85 11.65 -22.80
CA ASP A 68 -5.75 10.82 -23.62
C ASP A 68 -5.12 9.54 -24.15
N ASP A 69 -3.79 9.48 -24.21
CA ASP A 69 -3.02 8.32 -24.67
C ASP A 69 -2.49 7.44 -23.53
N CYS A 70 -2.88 7.70 -22.28
CA CYS A 70 -2.47 6.90 -21.14
C CYS A 70 -3.45 5.74 -20.89
N ASN A 71 -2.99 4.53 -21.18
CA ASN A 71 -3.78 3.31 -20.98
C ASN A 71 -3.34 2.49 -19.78
N PHE A 72 -2.35 2.95 -19.02
CA PHE A 72 -1.81 2.22 -17.90
C PHE A 72 -1.60 3.13 -16.69
N TYR A 73 -2.34 2.86 -15.62
CA TYR A 73 -2.33 3.62 -14.37
C TYR A 73 -1.88 2.74 -13.21
N ILE A 74 -1.02 3.25 -12.34
CA ILE A 74 -0.63 2.60 -11.09
C ILE A 74 -1.06 3.51 -9.94
N ILE A 75 -1.97 3.03 -9.10
CA ILE A 75 -2.37 3.71 -7.88
C ILE A 75 -1.36 3.36 -6.80
N ALA A 76 -0.48 4.30 -6.48
CA ALA A 76 0.60 4.16 -5.50
C ALA A 76 0.41 5.07 -4.27
N THR A 77 -0.79 5.61 -4.09
CA THR A 77 -1.18 6.35 -2.87
C THR A 77 -1.25 5.39 -1.67
N LYS A 78 -1.24 5.92 -0.44
CA LYS A 78 -1.72 5.14 0.70
C LYS A 78 -3.19 4.75 0.49
N ALA A 79 -3.66 3.71 1.16
CA ALA A 79 -5.03 3.19 1.02
C ALA A 79 -6.12 4.27 1.28
N SER A 80 -5.83 5.30 2.09
CA SER A 80 -6.69 6.46 2.29
C SER A 80 -6.88 7.32 1.03
N GLY A 81 -5.89 7.38 0.15
CA GLY A 81 -5.90 8.18 -1.08
C GLY A 81 -6.53 7.49 -2.30
N VAL A 82 -6.84 6.19 -2.22
CA VAL A 82 -7.34 5.40 -3.37
C VAL A 82 -8.64 5.97 -3.95
N GLU A 83 -9.59 6.34 -3.10
CA GLU A 83 -10.87 6.90 -3.55
C GLU A 83 -10.69 8.25 -4.28
N SER A 84 -9.84 9.12 -3.74
CA SER A 84 -9.49 10.39 -4.41
C SER A 84 -8.77 10.15 -5.74
N ALA A 85 -7.85 9.19 -5.78
CA ALA A 85 -7.17 8.81 -7.02
C ALA A 85 -8.14 8.30 -8.08
N ALA A 86 -9.08 7.40 -7.70
CA ALA A 86 -10.11 6.90 -8.60
C ALA A 86 -10.98 8.03 -9.18
N ARG A 87 -11.43 8.96 -8.33
CA ARG A 87 -12.23 10.12 -8.72
C ARG A 87 -11.49 11.02 -9.72
N ILE A 88 -10.19 11.23 -9.50
CA ILE A 88 -9.36 12.09 -10.35
C ILE A 88 -9.17 11.46 -11.72
N ILE A 89 -8.90 10.14 -11.82
CA ILE A 89 -8.60 9.50 -13.10
C ILE A 89 -9.84 9.08 -13.88
N SER A 90 -10.97 8.84 -13.23
CA SER A 90 -12.17 8.26 -13.87
C SER A 90 -12.66 9.02 -15.10
N PRO A 91 -12.64 10.38 -15.17
CA PRO A 91 -13.08 11.09 -16.37
C PRO A 91 -12.16 10.90 -17.59
N PHE A 92 -10.96 10.38 -17.38
CA PHE A 92 -9.90 10.29 -18.40
C PHE A 92 -9.52 8.84 -18.77
N LEU A 93 -10.27 7.87 -18.23
CA LEU A 93 -10.04 6.47 -18.56
C LEU A 93 -10.62 6.12 -19.93
N GLY A 94 -9.73 5.75 -20.84
CA GLY A 94 -10.16 5.15 -22.11
C GLY A 94 -10.72 3.73 -21.92
N PRO A 95 -11.43 3.19 -22.91
CA PRO A 95 -12.12 1.90 -22.81
C PRO A 95 -11.16 0.70 -22.55
N ASN A 96 -9.90 0.83 -22.94
CA ASN A 96 -8.87 -0.20 -22.75
C ASN A 96 -7.90 0.13 -21.60
N ALA A 97 -8.20 1.12 -20.77
CA ALA A 97 -7.32 1.50 -19.67
C ALA A 97 -7.22 0.39 -18.63
N THR A 98 -6.03 0.21 -18.09
CA THR A 98 -5.76 -0.72 -16.97
C THR A 98 -5.29 0.06 -15.75
N VAL A 99 -5.96 -0.15 -14.63
CA VAL A 99 -5.66 0.51 -13.34
C VAL A 99 -5.20 -0.54 -12.35
N VAL A 100 -3.91 -0.48 -12.00
CA VAL A 100 -3.31 -1.37 -10.99
C VAL A 100 -3.42 -0.74 -9.62
N THR A 101 -3.95 -1.46 -8.65
CA THR A 101 -3.98 -1.10 -7.23
C THR A 101 -3.15 -2.08 -6.43
N ILE A 102 -2.23 -1.59 -5.56
CA ILE A 102 -1.21 -2.43 -4.91
C ILE A 102 -1.05 -2.05 -3.42
N GLN A 103 -2.11 -1.55 -2.80
CA GLN A 103 -2.11 -1.13 -1.40
C GLN A 103 -2.09 -2.33 -0.44
N ASN A 104 -1.59 -2.08 0.77
CA ASN A 104 -1.76 -3.02 1.88
C ASN A 104 -3.19 -2.98 2.42
N GLY A 105 -3.62 -4.09 2.99
CA GLY A 105 -4.97 -4.21 3.56
C GLY A 105 -6.03 -4.57 2.53
N LEU A 106 -7.29 -4.35 2.90
CA LEU A 106 -8.46 -4.67 2.09
C LEU A 106 -9.29 -3.41 1.80
N GLY A 107 -10.01 -3.42 0.68
CA GLY A 107 -10.97 -2.38 0.32
C GLY A 107 -10.50 -1.38 -0.74
N ALA A 108 -9.29 -1.51 -1.28
CA ALA A 108 -8.82 -0.65 -2.37
C ALA A 108 -9.64 -0.87 -3.65
N GLU A 109 -9.90 -2.14 -4.01
CA GLU A 109 -10.76 -2.52 -5.13
C GLU A 109 -12.16 -1.91 -5.03
N GLU A 110 -12.81 -2.07 -3.87
CA GLU A 110 -14.17 -1.56 -3.61
C GLU A 110 -14.22 -0.02 -3.75
N LYS A 111 -13.17 0.68 -3.36
CA LYS A 111 -13.06 2.13 -3.51
C LYS A 111 -12.88 2.56 -4.96
N LEU A 112 -12.04 1.84 -5.71
CA LEU A 112 -11.88 2.07 -7.15
C LEU A 112 -13.18 1.82 -7.88
N ALA A 113 -13.86 0.70 -7.63
CA ALA A 113 -15.09 0.29 -8.30
C ALA A 113 -16.28 1.24 -8.09
N LYS A 114 -16.20 2.21 -7.18
CA LYS A 114 -17.20 3.28 -7.05
C LYS A 114 -17.14 4.30 -8.19
N PHE A 115 -16.00 4.44 -8.86
CA PHE A 115 -15.76 5.49 -9.85
C PHE A 115 -15.32 4.97 -11.21
N ILE A 116 -14.73 3.78 -11.25
CA ILE A 116 -14.25 3.14 -12.48
C ILE A 116 -14.83 1.74 -12.61
N GLY A 117 -15.01 1.28 -13.83
CA GLY A 117 -15.50 -0.07 -14.11
C GLY A 117 -14.55 -1.14 -13.57
N ARG A 118 -15.12 -2.23 -13.03
CA ARG A 118 -14.31 -3.35 -12.47
C ARG A 118 -13.42 -4.00 -13.53
N GLU A 119 -13.81 -3.94 -14.79
CA GLU A 119 -13.06 -4.41 -15.96
C GLU A 119 -11.72 -3.69 -16.14
N HIS A 120 -11.56 -2.49 -15.62
CA HIS A 120 -10.29 -1.76 -15.65
C HIS A 120 -9.32 -2.17 -14.54
N ILE A 121 -9.80 -2.82 -13.47
CA ILE A 121 -9.04 -3.01 -12.24
C ILE A 121 -8.21 -4.29 -12.31
N VAL A 122 -6.93 -4.15 -12.00
CA VAL A 122 -5.98 -5.25 -11.73
C VAL A 122 -5.46 -5.08 -10.32
N LEU A 123 -5.43 -6.17 -9.56
CA LEU A 123 -4.93 -6.18 -8.20
C LEU A 123 -3.45 -6.56 -8.16
N GLY A 124 -2.73 -5.98 -7.21
CA GLY A 124 -1.33 -6.29 -6.98
C GLY A 124 -1.03 -6.57 -5.51
N VAL A 125 -0.08 -7.47 -5.29
CA VAL A 125 0.52 -7.75 -3.98
C VAL A 125 2.03 -7.58 -4.11
N ALA A 126 2.60 -6.66 -3.32
CA ALA A 126 4.04 -6.47 -3.22
C ALA A 126 4.56 -7.16 -1.95
N ASP A 127 5.41 -8.17 -2.12
CA ASP A 127 6.05 -8.90 -1.04
C ASP A 127 7.50 -8.46 -0.88
N GLY A 128 7.91 -8.15 0.35
CA GLY A 128 9.27 -7.72 0.64
C GLY A 128 9.72 -6.53 -0.19
N PHE A 129 8.79 -5.62 -0.49
CA PHE A 129 9.04 -4.39 -1.19
C PHE A 129 8.97 -3.24 -0.19
N GLY A 130 10.01 -2.44 -0.09
CA GLY A 130 10.09 -1.34 0.85
C GLY A 130 10.80 -0.13 0.28
N ALA A 131 10.25 1.05 0.57
CA ALA A 131 10.87 2.33 0.26
C ALA A 131 10.52 3.37 1.33
N SER A 132 11.37 4.38 1.47
CA SER A 132 11.14 5.51 2.37
C SER A 132 11.59 6.81 1.74
N VAL A 133 10.82 7.87 1.90
CA VAL A 133 11.23 9.22 1.50
C VAL A 133 12.13 9.76 2.59
N LYS A 134 13.38 10.06 2.26
CA LYS A 134 14.37 10.68 3.17
C LYS A 134 14.19 12.20 3.22
N ASN A 135 14.04 12.81 2.05
CA ASN A 135 13.76 14.22 1.85
C ASN A 135 12.92 14.40 0.58
N PRO A 136 12.27 15.54 0.35
CA PRO A 136 11.64 15.84 -0.92
C PRO A 136 12.59 15.59 -2.10
N GLY A 137 12.15 14.81 -3.09
CA GLY A 137 12.96 14.41 -4.25
C GLY A 137 14.02 13.32 -3.97
N TYR A 138 14.12 12.80 -2.74
CA TYR A 138 15.08 11.76 -2.37
C TYR A 138 14.39 10.56 -1.69
N VAL A 139 14.52 9.40 -2.29
CA VAL A 139 13.88 8.16 -1.86
C VAL A 139 14.91 7.04 -1.70
N HIS A 140 14.84 6.34 -0.58
CA HIS A 140 15.61 5.13 -0.33
C HIS A 140 14.76 3.90 -0.65
N HIS A 141 15.30 3.03 -1.50
CA HIS A 141 14.70 1.76 -1.91
C HIS A 141 15.31 0.64 -1.07
N ASN A 142 14.56 0.17 -0.08
CA ASN A 142 15.08 -0.78 0.92
C ASN A 142 15.19 -2.20 0.36
N ALA A 143 14.14 -2.66 -0.35
CA ALA A 143 14.06 -4.03 -0.85
C ALA A 143 13.01 -4.15 -1.97
N MET A 144 13.21 -5.13 -2.85
CA MET A 144 12.25 -5.55 -3.86
C MET A 144 12.37 -7.06 -4.05
N LYS A 145 11.40 -7.83 -3.51
CA LYS A 145 11.38 -9.28 -3.68
C LYS A 145 10.49 -9.69 -4.85
N LEU A 146 9.18 -9.59 -4.69
CA LEU A 146 8.23 -10.08 -5.69
C LEU A 146 6.96 -9.25 -5.68
N ILE A 147 6.48 -8.93 -6.88
CA ILE A 147 5.14 -8.39 -7.10
C ILE A 147 4.29 -9.45 -7.80
N ARG A 148 3.08 -9.68 -7.33
CA ARG A 148 2.11 -10.53 -8.01
C ARG A 148 0.95 -9.66 -8.46
N LEU A 149 0.54 -9.85 -9.71
CA LEU A 149 -0.58 -9.16 -10.32
C LEU A 149 -1.65 -10.16 -10.69
N GLY A 150 -2.92 -9.82 -10.50
CA GLY A 150 -4.03 -10.70 -10.82
C GLY A 150 -5.32 -9.95 -11.18
N GLU A 151 -6.12 -10.60 -12.00
CA GLU A 151 -7.46 -10.12 -12.37
C GLU A 151 -8.44 -10.35 -11.22
N LEU A 152 -9.52 -9.56 -11.20
CA LEU A 152 -10.63 -9.75 -10.27
C LEU A 152 -11.37 -11.08 -10.50
N THR A 153 -11.33 -11.60 -11.72
CA THR A 153 -11.93 -12.89 -12.10
C THR A 153 -11.13 -14.09 -11.64
N GLY A 154 -9.86 -13.89 -11.23
CA GLY A 154 -8.94 -14.97 -10.90
C GLY A 154 -8.25 -15.62 -12.12
N GLU A 155 -8.54 -15.17 -13.33
CA GLU A 155 -7.97 -15.73 -14.56
C GLU A 155 -6.67 -15.02 -14.94
N ILE A 156 -5.80 -15.71 -15.66
CA ILE A 156 -4.63 -15.09 -16.32
C ILE A 156 -5.01 -14.73 -17.75
N THR A 157 -5.49 -13.48 -17.92
CA THR A 157 -5.89 -12.94 -19.21
C THR A 157 -4.68 -12.50 -20.05
N GLU A 158 -4.87 -12.31 -21.36
CA GLU A 158 -3.85 -11.71 -22.24
C GLU A 158 -3.46 -10.30 -21.77
N ARG A 159 -4.42 -9.52 -21.29
CA ARG A 159 -4.17 -8.19 -20.69
C ARG A 159 -3.21 -8.28 -19.50
N LEU A 160 -3.45 -9.21 -18.58
CA LEU A 160 -2.61 -9.43 -17.41
C LEU A 160 -1.20 -9.88 -17.78
N GLN A 161 -1.06 -10.80 -18.77
CA GLN A 161 0.25 -11.23 -19.26
C GLN A 161 1.04 -10.08 -19.89
N LYS A 162 0.38 -9.25 -20.70
CA LYS A 162 0.97 -8.05 -21.30
C LYS A 162 1.40 -7.04 -20.23
N LEU A 163 0.56 -6.81 -19.23
CA LEU A 163 0.88 -5.97 -18.08
C LEU A 163 2.11 -6.48 -17.34
N THR A 164 2.15 -7.76 -16.99
CA THR A 164 3.28 -8.41 -16.32
C THR A 164 4.57 -8.26 -17.13
N SER A 165 4.50 -8.43 -18.46
CA SER A 165 5.67 -8.24 -19.34
C SER A 165 6.23 -6.81 -19.30
N HIS A 166 5.37 -5.79 -19.16
CA HIS A 166 5.80 -4.41 -19.02
C HIS A 166 6.51 -4.15 -17.68
N TRP A 167 6.00 -4.73 -16.60
CA TRP A 167 6.66 -4.65 -15.30
C TRP A 167 8.01 -5.38 -15.29
N LEU A 168 8.10 -6.57 -15.90
CA LEU A 168 9.37 -7.29 -16.08
C LEU A 168 10.38 -6.46 -16.87
N LYS A 169 9.95 -5.85 -17.99
CA LYS A 169 10.79 -4.95 -18.79
C LYS A 169 11.27 -3.75 -17.99
N ALA A 170 10.46 -3.26 -17.06
CA ALA A 170 10.82 -2.16 -16.16
C ALA A 170 11.78 -2.58 -15.03
N GLY A 171 12.20 -3.85 -14.97
CA GLY A 171 13.17 -4.36 -14.00
C GLY A 171 12.56 -4.83 -12.69
N PHE A 172 11.24 -4.98 -12.62
CA PHE A 172 10.58 -5.59 -11.46
C PHE A 172 10.66 -7.11 -11.52
N ASN A 173 10.77 -7.75 -10.37
CA ASN A 173 10.46 -9.17 -10.23
C ASN A 173 8.94 -9.30 -10.05
N VAL A 174 8.24 -9.78 -11.09
CA VAL A 174 6.77 -9.79 -11.12
C VAL A 174 6.24 -11.07 -11.76
N GLN A 175 5.08 -11.52 -11.30
CA GLN A 175 4.39 -12.69 -11.81
C GLN A 175 2.89 -12.42 -11.95
N SER A 176 2.25 -12.95 -13.00
CA SER A 176 0.80 -13.11 -13.08
C SER A 176 0.37 -14.20 -12.10
N TYR A 177 -0.75 -13.99 -11.42
CA TYR A 177 -1.23 -14.90 -10.39
C TYR A 177 -2.73 -15.18 -10.54
N HIS A 178 -3.08 -16.47 -10.49
CA HIS A 178 -4.47 -16.90 -10.35
C HIS A 178 -4.94 -16.56 -8.93
N ASP A 179 -6.21 -16.29 -8.77
CA ASP A 179 -6.83 -16.05 -7.47
C ASP A 179 -6.03 -15.09 -6.58
N ILE A 180 -5.77 -13.91 -7.09
CA ILE A 180 -5.03 -12.85 -6.36
C ILE A 180 -5.73 -12.48 -5.04
N GLN A 181 -7.04 -12.69 -4.92
CA GLN A 181 -7.81 -12.44 -3.70
C GLN A 181 -7.32 -13.31 -2.55
N LYS A 182 -7.01 -14.58 -2.80
CA LYS A 182 -6.40 -15.49 -1.84
C LYS A 182 -5.12 -14.90 -1.24
N LEU A 183 -4.19 -14.46 -2.10
CA LEU A 183 -2.93 -13.86 -1.64
C LEU A 183 -3.13 -12.57 -0.86
N ILE A 184 -4.07 -11.72 -1.28
CA ILE A 184 -4.40 -10.49 -0.57
C ILE A 184 -4.90 -10.81 0.83
N TRP A 185 -5.78 -11.81 0.98
CA TRP A 185 -6.28 -12.23 2.28
C TRP A 185 -5.20 -12.87 3.15
N GLU A 186 -4.34 -13.72 2.59
CA GLU A 186 -3.22 -14.33 3.31
C GLU A 186 -2.25 -13.27 3.84
N LYS A 187 -1.90 -12.29 3.00
CA LYS A 187 -1.09 -11.15 3.43
C LYS A 187 -1.84 -10.28 4.46
N PHE A 188 -3.16 -10.10 4.29
CA PHE A 188 -3.98 -9.35 5.22
C PHE A 188 -3.97 -9.97 6.61
N ILE A 189 -4.09 -11.30 6.72
CA ILE A 189 -3.99 -12.03 8.00
C ILE A 189 -2.65 -11.78 8.67
N CYS A 190 -1.53 -11.87 7.93
CA CYS A 190 -0.21 -11.54 8.46
C CYS A 190 -0.14 -10.08 8.94
N ASN A 191 -0.65 -9.13 8.15
CA ASN A 191 -0.67 -7.72 8.53
C ASN A 191 -1.51 -7.47 9.78
N VAL A 192 -2.69 -8.08 9.90
CA VAL A 192 -3.55 -7.98 11.10
C VAL A 192 -2.83 -8.51 12.33
N THR A 193 -2.09 -9.63 12.19
CA THR A 193 -1.35 -10.25 13.28
C THR A 193 -0.22 -9.36 13.82
N PHE A 194 0.49 -8.67 12.94
CA PHE A 194 1.73 -7.99 13.32
C PHE A 194 1.62 -6.47 13.36
N SER A 195 0.79 -5.83 12.52
CA SER A 195 0.84 -4.36 12.38
C SER A 195 0.41 -3.63 13.65
N ALA A 196 -0.84 -3.74 14.06
CA ALA A 196 -1.31 -3.05 15.26
C ALA A 196 -0.71 -3.64 16.55
N PRO A 197 -0.59 -4.97 16.74
CA PRO A 197 0.04 -5.50 17.95
C PRO A 197 1.48 -5.04 18.13
N CYS A 198 2.37 -5.15 17.12
CA CYS A 198 3.74 -4.64 17.24
C CYS A 198 3.78 -3.14 17.57
N THR A 199 2.84 -2.36 17.02
CA THR A 199 2.78 -0.92 17.24
C THR A 199 2.29 -0.58 18.66
N VAL A 200 1.26 -1.27 19.16
CA VAL A 200 0.71 -1.03 20.52
C VAL A 200 1.71 -1.43 21.59
N PHE A 201 2.34 -2.59 21.43
CA PHE A 201 3.31 -3.13 22.39
C PHE A 201 4.74 -2.61 22.19
N GLU A 202 4.98 -1.82 21.14
CA GLU A 202 6.30 -1.26 20.77
C GLU A 202 7.39 -2.33 20.58
N LYS A 203 7.01 -3.46 19.98
CA LYS A 203 7.85 -4.64 19.80
C LYS A 203 8.15 -4.91 18.33
N THR A 204 9.32 -5.46 18.07
CA THR A 204 9.59 -6.14 16.80
C THR A 204 8.72 -7.39 16.66
N VAL A 205 8.65 -7.95 15.48
CA VAL A 205 7.89 -9.18 15.22
C VAL A 205 8.32 -10.31 16.14
N GLY A 206 9.63 -10.52 16.33
CA GLY A 206 10.15 -11.56 17.20
C GLY A 206 9.85 -11.33 18.67
N GLU A 207 10.06 -10.11 19.16
CA GLU A 207 9.75 -9.73 20.55
C GLU A 207 8.24 -9.87 20.85
N LEU A 208 7.35 -9.58 19.89
CA LEU A 208 5.93 -9.81 20.02
C LEU A 208 5.60 -11.31 20.15
N MET A 209 6.22 -12.15 19.31
CA MET A 209 5.99 -13.60 19.31
C MET A 209 6.49 -14.27 20.60
N ASP A 210 7.56 -13.75 21.18
CA ASP A 210 8.17 -14.29 22.41
C ASP A 210 7.49 -13.78 23.68
N ASP A 211 6.61 -12.78 23.59
CA ASP A 211 5.90 -12.22 24.74
C ASP A 211 4.62 -13.01 25.06
N PRO A 212 4.57 -13.71 26.21
CA PRO A 212 3.43 -14.55 26.59
C PRO A 212 2.14 -13.75 26.83
N SER A 213 2.21 -12.42 27.02
CA SER A 213 1.05 -11.56 27.23
C SER A 213 0.56 -10.91 25.93
N ALA A 214 1.47 -10.55 25.04
CA ALA A 214 1.16 -9.84 23.80
C ALA A 214 0.80 -10.78 22.64
N TRP A 215 1.50 -11.92 22.52
CA TRP A 215 1.26 -12.90 21.46
C TRP A 215 -0.16 -13.43 21.39
N PRO A 216 -0.82 -13.82 22.51
CA PRO A 216 -2.23 -14.25 22.48
C PRO A 216 -3.18 -13.16 21.96
N ILE A 217 -2.89 -11.87 22.18
CA ILE A 217 -3.68 -10.75 21.66
C ILE A 217 -3.54 -10.66 20.14
N ALA A 218 -2.31 -10.79 19.64
CA ALA A 218 -2.05 -10.82 18.20
C ALA A 218 -2.73 -12.01 17.50
N LEU A 219 -2.68 -13.20 18.13
CA LEU A 219 -3.40 -14.38 17.63
C LEU A 219 -4.92 -14.21 17.70
N GLY A 220 -5.46 -13.57 18.73
CA GLY A 220 -6.87 -13.23 18.82
C GLY A 220 -7.32 -12.35 17.63
N ALA A 221 -6.56 -11.31 17.33
CA ALA A 221 -6.82 -10.45 16.17
C ALA A 221 -6.73 -11.21 14.84
N MET A 222 -5.75 -12.10 14.71
CA MET A 222 -5.57 -12.99 13.56
C MET A 222 -6.77 -13.92 13.38
N TYR A 223 -7.22 -14.58 14.44
CA TYR A 223 -8.36 -15.51 14.36
C TYR A 223 -9.66 -14.84 13.95
N GLU A 224 -9.90 -13.60 14.38
CA GLU A 224 -11.05 -12.83 13.92
C GLU A 224 -11.00 -12.62 12.39
N ALA A 225 -9.87 -12.18 11.86
CA ALA A 225 -9.69 -11.99 10.41
C ALA A 225 -9.80 -13.32 9.64
N TYR A 226 -9.22 -14.39 10.17
CA TYR A 226 -9.29 -15.73 9.57
C TYR A 226 -10.72 -16.25 9.49
N LYS A 227 -11.50 -16.17 10.59
CA LYS A 227 -12.92 -16.57 10.62
C LYS A 227 -13.76 -15.80 9.59
N ILE A 228 -13.48 -14.51 9.42
CA ILE A 228 -14.13 -13.69 8.39
C ILE A 228 -13.78 -14.19 6.99
N GLY A 229 -12.49 -14.50 6.73
CA GLY A 229 -12.05 -15.06 5.47
C GLY A 229 -12.76 -16.37 5.13
N ILE A 230 -12.88 -17.28 6.10
CA ILE A 230 -13.64 -18.54 5.95
C ILE A 230 -15.12 -18.24 5.64
N ALA A 231 -15.77 -17.33 6.38
CA ALA A 231 -17.15 -16.94 6.13
C ALA A 231 -17.35 -16.32 4.73
N LYS A 232 -16.33 -15.63 4.20
CA LYS A 232 -16.29 -15.09 2.85
C LYS A 232 -15.83 -16.11 1.79
N LYS A 233 -15.62 -17.38 2.18
CA LYS A 233 -15.21 -18.50 1.30
C LYS A 233 -13.85 -18.30 0.64
N ILE A 234 -12.93 -17.65 1.32
CA ILE A 234 -11.53 -17.57 0.87
C ILE A 234 -10.89 -18.95 1.02
N ASP A 235 -10.37 -19.48 -0.08
CA ASP A 235 -9.68 -20.77 -0.14
C ASP A 235 -8.20 -20.61 0.25
N PHE A 236 -7.92 -20.49 1.56
CA PHE A 236 -6.56 -20.31 2.07
C PHE A 236 -5.63 -21.45 1.69
N SER A 237 -4.35 -21.17 1.44
CA SER A 237 -3.32 -22.18 1.14
C SER A 237 -2.85 -22.97 2.37
N PHE A 238 -3.39 -22.68 3.54
CA PHE A 238 -3.05 -23.29 4.83
C PHE A 238 -4.29 -23.71 5.60
N ASN A 239 -4.14 -24.72 6.43
CA ASN A 239 -5.20 -25.21 7.33
C ASN A 239 -5.04 -24.66 8.76
N ASP A 240 -3.80 -24.42 9.20
CA ASP A 240 -3.48 -23.85 10.50
C ASP A 240 -3.00 -22.42 10.37
N PRO A 241 -3.84 -21.41 10.72
CA PRO A 241 -3.48 -20.02 10.65
C PRO A 241 -2.38 -19.62 11.64
N VAL A 242 -2.26 -20.30 12.79
CA VAL A 242 -1.21 -20.04 13.79
C VAL A 242 0.13 -20.47 13.23
N GLU A 243 0.21 -21.68 12.66
CA GLU A 243 1.43 -22.17 12.03
C GLU A 243 1.85 -21.23 10.89
N TYR A 244 0.89 -20.79 10.06
CA TYR A 244 1.13 -19.91 8.92
C TYR A 244 1.74 -18.56 9.36
N VAL A 245 1.09 -17.85 10.31
CA VAL A 245 1.62 -16.55 10.76
C VAL A 245 2.91 -16.69 11.56
N SER A 246 3.08 -17.80 12.30
CA SER A 246 4.32 -18.07 13.03
C SER A 246 5.51 -18.29 12.10
N LYS A 247 5.34 -19.04 11.03
CA LYS A 247 6.36 -19.21 9.98
C LYS A 247 6.69 -17.88 9.29
N PHE A 248 5.67 -17.08 8.99
CA PHE A 248 5.86 -15.75 8.42
C PHE A 248 6.68 -14.86 9.36
N GLY A 249 6.30 -14.79 10.63
CA GLY A 249 6.97 -13.98 11.66
C GLY A 249 8.41 -14.44 11.93
N ALA A 250 8.65 -15.75 11.93
CA ALA A 250 9.99 -16.33 12.13
C ALA A 250 11.02 -15.83 11.10
N ASN A 251 10.58 -15.55 9.88
CA ASN A 251 11.43 -15.00 8.82
C ASN A 251 11.68 -13.48 8.96
N LEU A 252 10.99 -12.80 9.87
CA LEU A 252 10.97 -11.36 10.01
C LEU A 252 11.19 -10.89 11.46
N ARG A 253 11.82 -11.70 12.30
CA ARG A 253 11.92 -11.47 13.75
C ARG A 253 12.39 -10.07 14.14
N ASN A 254 13.38 -9.53 13.43
CA ASN A 254 13.95 -8.21 13.70
C ASN A 254 13.19 -7.06 13.01
N ALA A 255 12.15 -7.36 12.22
CA ALA A 255 11.42 -6.35 11.49
C ALA A 255 10.45 -5.58 12.40
N ARG A 256 10.25 -4.32 12.05
CA ARG A 256 9.16 -3.48 12.53
C ARG A 256 8.17 -3.29 11.39
N PRO A 257 6.89 -3.61 11.57
CA PRO A 257 5.87 -3.38 10.54
C PRO A 257 5.76 -1.91 10.13
N SER A 258 5.27 -1.65 8.92
CA SER A 258 5.13 -0.30 8.38
C SER A 258 4.32 0.64 9.28
N MET A 259 3.26 0.13 9.93
CA MET A 259 2.46 0.86 10.90
C MET A 259 3.31 1.35 12.08
N PHE A 260 4.17 0.50 12.62
CA PHE A 260 5.08 0.87 13.71
C PHE A 260 6.09 1.93 13.25
N LEU A 261 6.63 1.80 12.03
CA LEU A 261 7.54 2.79 11.45
C LEU A 261 6.85 4.14 11.21
N ASP A 262 5.58 4.13 10.75
CA ASP A 262 4.78 5.35 10.62
C ASP A 262 4.63 6.04 11.99
N HIS A 263 4.34 5.29 13.07
CA HIS A 263 4.20 5.83 14.42
C HIS A 263 5.52 6.39 14.99
N LEU A 264 6.66 5.72 14.75
CA LEU A 264 7.97 6.27 15.10
C LEU A 264 8.27 7.60 14.39
N ALA A 265 7.67 7.81 13.23
CA ALA A 265 7.80 9.04 12.45
C ALA A 265 6.66 10.05 12.73
N ASN A 266 5.81 9.83 13.75
CA ASN A 266 4.60 10.60 14.05
C ASN A 266 3.68 10.79 12.83
N LYS A 267 3.53 9.74 12.01
CA LYS A 267 2.66 9.72 10.84
C LYS A 267 1.48 8.80 11.08
N ARG A 268 0.31 9.22 10.60
CA ARG A 268 -0.88 8.37 10.58
C ARG A 268 -0.65 7.13 9.71
N SER A 269 -1.04 6.00 10.25
CA SER A 269 -0.87 4.68 9.61
C SER A 269 -2.06 4.27 8.74
N GLU A 270 -1.99 3.06 8.20
CA GLU A 270 -3.09 2.43 7.46
C GLU A 270 -3.99 1.57 8.36
N ILE A 271 -4.10 1.90 9.66
CA ILE A 271 -4.87 1.13 10.65
C ILE A 271 -6.29 0.80 10.15
N MET A 272 -7.01 1.75 9.54
CA MET A 272 -8.39 1.58 9.09
C MET A 272 -8.55 0.59 7.91
N PHE A 273 -7.45 0.24 7.23
CA PHE A 273 -7.42 -0.70 6.11
C PHE A 273 -6.84 -2.07 6.48
N ILE A 274 -6.26 -2.18 7.69
CA ILE A 274 -5.71 -3.40 8.26
C ILE A 274 -6.60 -3.83 9.43
N ASN A 275 -6.20 -3.65 10.67
CA ASN A 275 -6.99 -4.11 11.83
C ASN A 275 -8.37 -3.43 11.91
N GLY A 276 -8.47 -2.14 11.58
CA GLY A 276 -9.73 -1.39 11.57
C GLY A 276 -10.72 -1.82 10.46
N ARG A 277 -10.25 -2.54 9.44
CA ARG A 277 -11.14 -3.13 8.42
C ARG A 277 -11.89 -4.35 8.96
N VAL A 278 -11.26 -5.10 9.88
CA VAL A 278 -11.80 -6.36 10.43
C VAL A 278 -13.17 -6.18 11.09
N PRO A 279 -13.43 -5.16 11.96
CA PRO A 279 -14.75 -4.94 12.55
C PRO A 279 -15.87 -4.69 11.53
N ASN A 280 -15.56 -4.00 10.42
CA ASN A 280 -16.55 -3.76 9.37
C ASN A 280 -16.92 -5.09 8.67
N LEU A 281 -15.91 -5.85 8.26
CA LEU A 281 -16.10 -7.16 7.63
C LEU A 281 -16.78 -8.16 8.57
N GLY A 282 -16.44 -8.13 9.87
CA GLY A 282 -17.05 -8.96 10.89
C GLY A 282 -18.56 -8.74 11.00
N ARG A 283 -19.01 -7.47 10.98
CA ARG A 283 -20.45 -7.14 10.97
C ARG A 283 -21.18 -7.68 9.73
N GLU A 284 -20.53 -7.66 8.56
CA GLU A 284 -21.11 -8.19 7.32
C GLU A 284 -21.41 -9.70 7.40
N VAL A 285 -20.60 -10.47 8.15
CA VAL A 285 -20.68 -11.94 8.20
C VAL A 285 -21.02 -12.50 9.58
N GLY A 286 -21.35 -11.64 10.55
CA GLY A 286 -21.74 -12.07 11.90
C GLY A 286 -20.60 -12.58 12.78
N VAL A 287 -19.34 -12.20 12.51
CA VAL A 287 -18.17 -12.60 13.32
C VAL A 287 -17.81 -11.48 14.31
N PRO A 288 -17.82 -11.73 15.62
CA PRO A 288 -17.35 -10.77 16.63
C PRO A 288 -15.86 -10.48 16.48
N THR A 289 -15.47 -9.20 16.69
CA THR A 289 -14.09 -8.74 16.45
C THR A 289 -13.54 -7.84 17.56
N PRO A 290 -13.62 -8.26 18.85
CA PRO A 290 -13.22 -7.43 19.98
C PRO A 290 -11.73 -7.09 19.98
N PHE A 291 -10.84 -8.00 19.59
CA PHE A 291 -9.40 -7.75 19.55
C PHE A 291 -9.05 -6.65 18.55
N ASN A 292 -9.53 -6.79 17.33
CA ASN A 292 -9.26 -5.79 16.28
C ASN A 292 -9.91 -4.44 16.58
N ALA A 293 -11.13 -4.43 17.15
CA ALA A 293 -11.79 -3.19 17.54
C ALA A 293 -10.97 -2.45 18.62
N THR A 294 -10.49 -3.17 19.65
CA THR A 294 -9.67 -2.60 20.72
C THR A 294 -8.33 -2.09 20.21
N LEU A 295 -7.59 -2.90 19.43
CA LEU A 295 -6.32 -2.49 18.83
C LEU A 295 -6.47 -1.25 17.95
N THR A 296 -7.54 -1.21 17.16
CA THR A 296 -7.85 -0.05 16.31
C THR A 296 -8.09 1.21 17.14
N ALA A 297 -8.87 1.12 18.22
CA ALA A 297 -9.13 2.25 19.10
C ALA A 297 -7.85 2.78 19.76
N LEU A 298 -6.96 1.88 20.21
CA LEU A 298 -5.67 2.25 20.82
C LEU A 298 -4.76 2.99 19.81
N ILE A 299 -4.67 2.49 18.58
CA ILE A 299 -3.88 3.13 17.51
C ILE A 299 -4.45 4.50 17.16
N LEU A 300 -5.76 4.61 16.95
CA LEU A 300 -6.41 5.89 16.62
C LEU A 300 -6.26 6.91 17.75
N ASN A 301 -6.37 6.48 19.02
CA ASN A 301 -6.14 7.36 20.16
C ASN A 301 -4.71 7.92 20.17
N ARG A 302 -3.70 7.09 19.85
CA ARG A 302 -2.31 7.54 19.70
C ARG A 302 -2.16 8.49 18.52
N GLU A 303 -2.74 8.18 17.36
CA GLU A 303 -2.66 9.02 16.15
C GLU A 303 -3.34 10.40 16.32
N ASN A 304 -4.34 10.52 17.19
CA ASN A 304 -4.95 11.81 17.51
C ASN A 304 -4.00 12.75 18.29
N GLN A 305 -2.91 12.22 18.83
CA GLN A 305 -1.88 13.01 19.52
C GLN A 305 -0.77 13.46 18.56
N PHE A 306 -0.74 12.94 17.33
CA PHE A 306 0.21 13.38 16.33
C PHE A 306 -0.15 14.80 15.89
N VAL A 307 0.76 15.74 16.13
CA VAL A 307 0.58 17.12 15.69
C VAL A 307 0.68 17.11 14.16
N ASP A 308 -0.42 17.41 13.48
CA ASP A 308 -0.41 17.64 12.03
C ASP A 308 0.49 18.86 11.77
N THR A 309 1.72 18.62 11.36
CA THR A 309 2.71 19.65 11.02
C THR A 309 2.21 20.61 9.93
N ILE A 310 1.09 20.28 9.29
CA ILE A 310 0.41 21.11 8.27
C ILE A 310 -0.52 22.16 8.94
N CYS A 311 -1.02 21.93 10.15
CA CYS A 311 -1.96 22.86 10.80
C CYS A 311 -1.28 24.09 11.45
N LEU A 312 0.02 24.01 11.73
CA LEU A 312 0.76 25.12 12.33
C LEU A 312 1.15 26.25 11.34
N LEU A 313 0.95 26.06 10.03
CA LEU A 313 1.22 27.07 9.02
C LEU A 313 0.02 28.02 8.74
N TYR A 314 -1.14 27.79 9.35
CA TYR A 314 -2.35 28.60 9.15
C TYR A 314 -2.86 29.34 10.40
N THR A 315 -2.11 29.31 11.49
CA THR A 315 -2.38 30.19 12.64
C THR A 315 -1.31 31.26 12.76
N SER A 316 -1.24 32.16 11.78
CA SER A 316 -0.71 33.49 12.06
C SER A 316 -1.79 34.27 12.80
N PRO A 317 -1.48 34.90 13.95
CA PRO A 317 -2.42 35.82 14.60
C PRO A 317 -2.74 36.96 13.64
N SER A 318 -4.02 37.20 13.44
CA SER A 318 -4.50 38.41 12.78
C SER A 318 -3.97 39.61 13.52
N PRO A 319 -3.35 40.60 12.88
CA PRO A 319 -3.02 41.84 13.54
C PRO A 319 -4.33 42.62 13.72
N ARG A 320 -4.86 42.61 14.92
CA ARG A 320 -5.79 43.59 15.39
C ARG A 320 -5.31 44.10 16.75
N ASP A 321 -5.08 45.36 16.70
CA ASP A 321 -4.88 46.43 17.68
C ASP A 321 -3.45 46.90 17.81
#